data_97f5d0f6e2077e2f496874cbad443e0d
#
_entry.id   97f5d0f6e2077e2f496874cbad443e0d
#
_cell.length_a   1.000
_cell.length_b   1.000
_cell.length_c   1.000
_cell.angle_alpha   90.00
_cell.angle_beta   90.00
_cell.angle_gamma   90.00
#
_symmetry.space_group_name_H-M   'P 1'
#
loop_
_entity.id
_entity.type
_entity.pdbx_description
1 polymer ?
#
loop_
_entity_poly.entity_id
_entity_poly.type
_entity_poly.pdbx_seq_one_letter_code
_entity_poly.pdbx_strand_id
1 'polypeptide(L)'
;AFCVATRAGLRFGKVFTPGISGSATFVIALILVLKGYRVRGVESIDMPSNWYSLHPIQKEQSVAQIIDRAYKKATTFMGKNLEGKKNWLTWNNLYEIIWGVLLVPVSLGYLLFGRFFLAKLFFANKNCDGCSLCSKNCPVNAINMKGDKTPRPFWKYNCESCMRCAAFCPKKAIEAGHSWGIILW
;
A
#
# COMPACT_ATOMS: atom_id res chain seq x y z
N ALA A 1 -3.59 22.31 -9.34
CA ALA A 1 -3.27 21.09 -8.60
C ALA A 1 -3.19 19.90 -9.55
N PHE A 2 -2.57 18.82 -9.11
CA PHE A 2 -2.59 17.49 -9.72
C PHE A 2 -2.57 16.45 -8.62
N CYS A 3 -3.08 15.25 -8.89
CA CYS A 3 -3.19 14.18 -7.91
C CYS A 3 -2.36 12.98 -8.36
N VAL A 4 -1.57 12.44 -7.45
CA VAL A 4 -0.76 11.24 -7.68
C VAL A 4 -1.07 10.22 -6.59
N ALA A 5 -1.30 8.98 -6.98
CA ALA A 5 -1.34 7.85 -6.06
C ALA A 5 -0.19 6.87 -6.37
N THR A 6 0.31 6.21 -5.35
CA THR A 6 1.18 5.05 -5.54
C THR A 6 0.36 3.77 -5.47
N ARG A 7 0.75 2.77 -6.23
CA ARG A 7 0.12 1.45 -6.27
C ARG A 7 1.18 0.35 -6.33
N ALA A 8 0.82 -0.87 -5.96
CA ALA A 8 1.74 -2.00 -5.90
C ALA A 8 2.03 -2.57 -7.28
N GLY A 9 3.11 -2.14 -7.92
CA GLY A 9 3.63 -2.78 -9.13
C GLY A 9 4.37 -4.08 -8.80
N LEU A 10 4.14 -5.12 -9.60
CA LEU A 10 4.83 -6.40 -9.46
C LEU A 10 5.59 -6.72 -10.74
N ARG A 11 6.68 -7.47 -10.59
CA ARG A 11 7.47 -7.94 -11.71
C ARG A 11 7.82 -9.41 -11.56
N PHE A 12 7.46 -10.20 -12.57
CA PHE A 12 7.75 -11.62 -12.66
C PHE A 12 8.65 -11.86 -13.89
N GLY A 13 9.97 -11.98 -13.66
CA GLY A 13 10.95 -12.08 -14.74
C GLY A 13 10.89 -10.84 -15.66
N LYS A 14 10.52 -11.04 -16.93
CA LYS A 14 10.38 -9.96 -17.93
C LYS A 14 9.01 -9.27 -17.91
N VAL A 15 8.00 -9.88 -17.28
CA VAL A 15 6.62 -9.38 -17.27
C VAL A 15 6.45 -8.40 -16.12
N PHE A 16 5.93 -7.21 -16.43
CA PHE A 16 5.53 -6.20 -15.47
C PHE A 16 4.00 -6.18 -15.35
N THR A 17 3.51 -6.28 -14.13
CA THR A 17 2.07 -6.18 -13.83
C THR A 17 1.82 -4.87 -13.09
N PRO A 18 1.08 -3.92 -13.68
CA PRO A 18 0.72 -2.70 -12.97
C PRO A 18 -0.20 -3.04 -11.79
N GLY A 19 -0.05 -2.29 -10.71
CA GLY A 19 -0.96 -2.37 -9.57
C GLY A 19 -2.31 -1.72 -9.85
N ILE A 20 -3.14 -1.65 -8.83
CA ILE A 20 -4.46 -1.01 -8.89
C ILE A 20 -4.53 -0.02 -7.74
N SER A 21 -4.71 1.26 -8.04
CA SER A 21 -5.05 2.31 -7.07
C SER A 21 -6.56 2.58 -7.02
N GLY A 22 -7.29 2.00 -7.96
CA GLY A 22 -8.73 2.15 -8.10
C GLY A 22 -9.14 3.62 -8.23
N SER A 23 -10.13 4.04 -7.44
CA SER A 23 -10.65 5.41 -7.46
C SER A 23 -9.83 6.43 -6.65
N ALA A 24 -8.72 6.04 -6.01
CA ALA A 24 -8.03 6.90 -5.04
C ALA A 24 -7.63 8.28 -5.59
N THR A 25 -7.00 8.34 -6.77
CA THR A 25 -6.62 9.60 -7.41
C THR A 25 -7.83 10.44 -7.82
N PHE A 26 -8.88 9.80 -8.30
CA PHE A 26 -10.09 10.48 -8.80
C PHE A 26 -10.92 11.06 -7.67
N VAL A 27 -11.06 10.35 -6.55
CA VAL A 27 -11.78 10.84 -5.36
C VAL A 27 -11.10 12.09 -4.80
N ILE A 28 -9.78 12.07 -4.66
CA ILE A 28 -9.03 13.25 -4.20
C ILE A 28 -9.15 14.40 -5.19
N ALA A 29 -9.04 14.12 -6.50
CA ALA A 29 -9.21 15.11 -7.54
C ALA A 29 -10.59 15.75 -7.51
N LEU A 30 -11.65 14.95 -7.33
CA LEU A 30 -13.02 15.42 -7.17
C LEU A 30 -13.18 16.36 -5.95
N ILE A 31 -12.66 15.92 -4.78
CA ILE A 31 -12.69 16.74 -3.56
C ILE A 31 -11.99 18.09 -3.79
N LEU A 32 -10.84 18.10 -4.46
CA LEU A 32 -10.12 19.32 -4.78
C LEU A 32 -10.91 20.22 -5.72
N VAL A 33 -11.54 19.66 -6.75
CA VAL A 33 -12.42 20.42 -7.68
C VAL A 33 -13.60 21.04 -6.93
N LEU A 34 -14.27 20.26 -6.07
CA LEU A 34 -15.38 20.76 -5.25
C LEU A 34 -14.95 21.88 -4.28
N LYS A 35 -13.68 21.88 -3.88
CA LYS A 35 -13.09 22.97 -3.07
C LYS A 35 -12.57 24.15 -3.92
N GLY A 36 -12.86 24.20 -5.22
CA GLY A 36 -12.48 25.28 -6.11
C GLY A 36 -11.06 25.20 -6.68
N TYR A 37 -10.33 24.11 -6.45
CA TYR A 37 -9.00 23.95 -7.02
C TYR A 37 -9.06 23.54 -8.49
N ARG A 38 -8.18 24.10 -9.28
CA ARG A 38 -8.00 23.75 -10.69
C ARG A 38 -7.09 22.50 -10.79
N VAL A 39 -7.68 21.32 -10.90
CA VAL A 39 -6.93 20.07 -11.09
C VAL A 39 -6.58 19.89 -12.56
N ARG A 40 -5.29 19.72 -12.88
CA ARG A 40 -4.78 19.58 -14.25
C ARG A 40 -4.63 18.13 -14.72
N GLY A 41 -4.54 17.19 -13.78
CA GLY A 41 -4.41 15.78 -14.12
C GLY A 41 -4.27 14.87 -12.91
N VAL A 42 -4.40 13.59 -13.19
CA VAL A 42 -4.25 12.50 -12.23
C VAL A 42 -3.28 11.45 -12.79
N GLU A 43 -2.51 10.81 -11.92
CA GLU A 43 -1.59 9.74 -12.32
C GLU A 43 -1.42 8.72 -11.20
N SER A 44 -1.33 7.44 -11.58
CA SER A 44 -1.02 6.34 -10.67
C SER A 44 0.36 5.78 -10.99
N ILE A 45 1.25 5.77 -10.00
CA ILE A 45 2.65 5.37 -10.16
C ILE A 45 2.87 4.04 -9.46
N ASP A 46 3.41 3.07 -10.21
CA ASP A 46 3.72 1.76 -9.67
C ASP A 46 4.98 1.81 -8.81
N MET A 47 4.87 1.36 -7.57
CA MET A 47 5.96 1.27 -6.59
C MET A 47 6.07 -0.17 -6.09
N PRO A 48 7.22 -0.60 -5.56
CA PRO A 48 7.32 -1.90 -4.91
C PRO A 48 6.30 -2.02 -3.79
N SER A 49 5.61 -3.16 -3.71
CA SER A 49 4.62 -3.38 -2.66
C SER A 49 5.28 -3.50 -1.30
N ASN A 50 4.71 -2.85 -0.30
CA ASN A 50 5.01 -3.06 1.10
C ASN A 50 4.00 -3.98 1.80
N TRP A 51 3.02 -4.50 1.09
CA TRP A 51 1.98 -5.36 1.65
C TRP A 51 2.37 -6.84 1.50
N TYR A 52 3.34 -7.25 2.28
CA TYR A 52 3.97 -8.58 2.24
C TYR A 52 3.01 -9.74 2.49
N SER A 53 1.87 -9.48 3.12
CA SER A 53 0.84 -10.50 3.37
C SER A 53 0.06 -10.92 2.13
N LEU A 54 0.04 -10.09 1.08
CA LEU A 54 -0.69 -10.37 -0.17
C LEU A 54 0.23 -10.47 -1.39
N HIS A 55 1.35 -9.78 -1.38
CA HIS A 55 2.25 -9.73 -2.52
C HIS A 55 3.58 -10.42 -2.20
N PRO A 56 4.11 -11.21 -3.13
CA PRO A 56 5.41 -11.85 -2.96
C PRO A 56 6.50 -10.79 -2.86
N ILE A 57 7.50 -11.08 -2.03
CA ILE A 57 8.69 -10.23 -1.92
C ILE A 57 9.41 -10.22 -3.27
N GLN A 58 9.62 -9.02 -3.79
CA GLN A 58 10.29 -8.84 -5.07
C GLN A 58 11.81 -8.91 -4.90
N LYS A 59 12.48 -9.54 -5.86
CA LYS A 59 13.95 -9.53 -5.92
C LYS A 59 14.46 -8.10 -6.06
N GLU A 60 15.64 -7.81 -5.52
CA GLU A 60 16.24 -6.48 -5.53
C GLU A 60 16.33 -5.87 -6.93
N GLN A 61 16.72 -6.67 -7.94
CA GLN A 61 16.73 -6.24 -9.34
C GLN A 61 15.35 -5.83 -9.86
N SER A 62 14.29 -6.55 -9.46
CA SER A 62 12.91 -6.21 -9.83
C SER A 62 12.46 -4.91 -9.16
N VAL A 63 12.82 -4.73 -7.90
CA VAL A 63 12.57 -3.49 -7.14
C VAL A 63 13.24 -2.29 -7.84
N ALA A 64 14.52 -2.39 -8.19
CA ALA A 64 15.24 -1.33 -8.88
C ALA A 64 14.58 -0.95 -10.22
N GLN A 65 14.13 -1.94 -11.00
CA GLN A 65 13.46 -1.71 -12.27
C GLN A 65 12.04 -1.09 -12.10
N ILE A 66 11.31 -1.44 -11.04
CA ILE A 66 10.04 -0.81 -10.72
C ILE A 66 10.26 0.67 -10.37
N ILE A 67 11.27 0.97 -9.55
CA ILE A 67 11.63 2.33 -9.14
C ILE A 67 12.08 3.17 -10.36
N ASP A 68 12.93 2.65 -11.24
CA ASP A 68 13.34 3.35 -12.46
C ASP A 68 12.14 3.70 -13.36
N ARG A 69 11.21 2.75 -13.53
CA ARG A 69 9.97 2.98 -14.27
C ARG A 69 9.08 4.04 -13.58
N ALA A 70 8.97 3.99 -12.26
CA ALA A 70 8.23 4.97 -11.48
C ALA A 70 8.81 6.38 -11.66
N TYR A 71 10.13 6.51 -11.59
CA TYR A 71 10.82 7.77 -11.79
C TYR A 71 10.56 8.36 -13.19
N LYS A 72 10.74 7.55 -14.25
CA LYS A 72 10.47 7.96 -15.64
C LYS A 72 9.02 8.43 -15.82
N LYS A 73 8.07 7.70 -15.22
CA LYS A 73 6.65 8.04 -15.29
C LYS A 73 6.33 9.34 -14.55
N ALA A 74 6.88 9.50 -13.35
CA ALA A 74 6.72 10.73 -12.56
C ALA A 74 7.30 11.95 -13.30
N THR A 75 8.50 11.83 -13.83
CA THR A 75 9.16 12.91 -14.59
C THR A 75 8.37 13.30 -15.83
N THR A 76 7.87 12.31 -16.60
CA THR A 76 7.02 12.57 -17.77
C THR A 76 5.72 13.27 -17.38
N PHE A 77 5.08 12.83 -16.31
CA PHE A 77 3.85 13.44 -15.80
C PHE A 77 4.09 14.88 -15.35
N MET A 78 5.14 15.13 -14.60
CA MET A 78 5.51 16.48 -14.14
C MET A 78 5.85 17.40 -15.32
N GLY A 79 6.63 16.93 -16.31
CA GLY A 79 6.95 17.70 -17.51
C GLY A 79 5.69 18.18 -18.25
N LYS A 80 4.74 17.27 -18.51
CA LYS A 80 3.45 17.64 -19.14
C LYS A 80 2.68 18.70 -18.34
N ASN A 81 2.69 18.59 -16.99
CA ASN A 81 2.01 19.55 -16.14
C ASN A 81 2.70 20.93 -16.15
N LEU A 82 4.03 20.98 -16.20
CA LEU A 82 4.80 22.23 -16.32
C LEU A 82 4.53 22.92 -17.67
N GLU A 83 4.36 22.15 -18.75
CA GLU A 83 3.94 22.65 -20.07
C GLU A 83 2.46 23.10 -20.11
N GLY A 84 1.74 23.02 -19.00
CA GLY A 84 0.33 23.39 -18.93
C GLY A 84 -0.65 22.37 -19.54
N LYS A 85 -0.17 21.23 -19.98
CA LYS A 85 -1.00 20.16 -20.58
C LYS A 85 -1.87 19.49 -19.50
N LYS A 86 -3.10 19.12 -19.89
CA LYS A 86 -4.01 18.34 -19.05
C LYS A 86 -3.70 16.84 -19.20
N ASN A 87 -3.72 16.09 -18.10
CA ASN A 87 -3.43 14.64 -18.11
C ASN A 87 -4.54 13.86 -17.37
N TRP A 88 -5.75 13.88 -17.95
CA TRP A 88 -6.92 13.19 -17.41
C TRP A 88 -7.22 11.87 -18.10
N LEU A 89 -7.18 11.86 -19.43
CA LEU A 89 -7.54 10.71 -20.27
C LEU A 89 -6.26 10.04 -20.80
N THR A 90 -5.78 9.06 -20.03
CA THR A 90 -4.69 8.16 -20.43
C THR A 90 -5.16 6.72 -20.33
N TRP A 91 -4.55 5.81 -21.06
CA TRP A 91 -4.83 4.37 -20.93
C TRP A 91 -4.69 3.89 -19.49
N ASN A 92 -3.71 4.43 -18.76
CA ASN A 92 -3.53 4.13 -17.34
C ASN A 92 -4.74 4.58 -16.50
N ASN A 93 -5.26 5.78 -16.75
CA ASN A 93 -6.41 6.30 -16.01
C ASN A 93 -7.70 5.55 -16.36
N LEU A 94 -7.88 5.15 -17.61
CA LEU A 94 -9.01 4.30 -18.02
C LEU A 94 -8.96 2.94 -17.31
N TYR A 95 -7.79 2.30 -17.28
CA TYR A 95 -7.56 1.07 -16.52
C TYR A 95 -7.95 1.23 -15.04
N GLU A 96 -7.55 2.32 -14.40
CA GLU A 96 -7.87 2.62 -13.00
C GLU A 96 -9.38 2.82 -12.77
N ILE A 97 -10.07 3.50 -13.66
CA ILE A 97 -11.53 3.72 -13.56
C ILE A 97 -12.25 2.38 -13.64
N ILE A 98 -11.92 1.55 -14.64
CA ILE A 98 -12.56 0.24 -14.83
C ILE A 98 -12.38 -0.62 -13.58
N TRP A 99 -11.14 -0.78 -13.11
CA TRP A 99 -10.87 -1.57 -11.91
C TRP A 99 -11.43 -0.92 -10.64
N GLY A 100 -11.43 0.42 -10.55
CA GLY A 100 -12.02 1.16 -9.44
C GLY A 100 -13.51 0.85 -9.29
N VAL A 101 -14.26 0.81 -10.39
CA VAL A 101 -15.69 0.46 -10.39
C VAL A 101 -15.89 -1.02 -10.04
N LEU A 102 -15.16 -1.92 -10.68
CA LEU A 102 -15.28 -3.36 -10.45
C LEU A 102 -14.96 -3.77 -9.00
N LEU A 103 -14.05 -3.05 -8.34
CA LEU A 103 -13.63 -3.35 -6.98
C LEU A 103 -14.42 -2.59 -5.89
N VAL A 104 -15.44 -1.81 -6.25
CA VAL A 104 -16.30 -1.13 -5.25
C VAL A 104 -16.88 -2.10 -4.22
N PRO A 105 -17.47 -3.26 -4.58
CA PRO A 105 -18.01 -4.19 -3.60
C PRO A 105 -16.94 -4.73 -2.65
N VAL A 106 -15.75 -5.03 -3.17
CA VAL A 106 -14.61 -5.51 -2.38
C VAL A 106 -14.14 -4.42 -1.41
N SER A 107 -14.05 -3.18 -1.87
CA SER A 107 -13.66 -2.02 -1.06
C SER A 107 -14.66 -1.76 0.07
N LEU A 108 -15.97 -1.85 -0.22
CA LEU A 108 -17.01 -1.72 0.80
C LEU A 108 -16.94 -2.86 1.82
N GLY A 109 -16.77 -4.11 1.37
CA GLY A 109 -16.59 -5.26 2.26
C GLY A 109 -15.37 -5.09 3.17
N TYR A 110 -14.26 -4.59 2.63
CA TYR A 110 -13.08 -4.27 3.43
C TYR A 110 -13.35 -3.17 4.46
N LEU A 111 -13.99 -2.07 4.08
CA LEU A 111 -14.28 -0.95 4.98
C LEU A 111 -15.23 -1.33 6.10
N LEU A 112 -16.24 -2.13 5.80
CA LEU A 112 -17.29 -2.49 6.77
C LEU A 112 -16.84 -3.64 7.69
N PHE A 113 -16.09 -4.60 7.19
CA PHE A 113 -15.74 -5.83 7.90
C PHE A 113 -14.24 -6.12 7.90
N GLY A 114 -13.61 -6.15 6.74
CA GLY A 114 -12.24 -6.67 6.55
C GLY A 114 -11.20 -5.95 7.41
N ARG A 115 -11.28 -4.63 7.52
CA ARG A 115 -10.35 -3.82 8.31
C ARG A 115 -10.30 -4.21 9.79
N PHE A 116 -11.40 -4.66 10.35
CA PHE A 116 -11.47 -5.06 11.76
C PHE A 116 -10.93 -6.47 11.99
N PHE A 117 -11.21 -7.40 11.07
CA PHE A 117 -10.82 -8.80 11.20
C PHE A 117 -9.37 -9.03 10.81
N LEU A 118 -8.88 -8.38 9.77
CA LEU A 118 -7.50 -8.57 9.30
C LEU A 118 -6.47 -8.21 10.37
N ALA A 119 -6.77 -7.24 11.25
CA ALA A 119 -5.92 -6.91 12.39
C ALA A 119 -5.69 -8.08 13.35
N LYS A 120 -6.67 -8.98 13.48
CA LYS A 120 -6.62 -10.12 14.38
C LYS A 120 -5.84 -11.31 13.82
N LEU A 121 -5.49 -11.28 12.55
CA LEU A 121 -4.65 -12.28 11.91
C LEU A 121 -3.16 -12.01 12.06
N PHE A 122 -2.76 -10.85 12.57
CA PHE A 122 -1.36 -10.58 12.89
C PHE A 122 -0.94 -11.29 14.18
N PHE A 123 0.22 -11.90 14.16
CA PHE A 123 0.83 -12.54 15.32
C PHE A 123 2.36 -12.41 15.28
N ALA A 124 2.99 -12.64 16.43
CA ALA A 124 4.44 -12.72 16.51
C ALA A 124 4.88 -14.19 16.67
N ASN A 125 5.78 -14.65 15.83
CA ASN A 125 6.36 -15.99 15.89
C ASN A 125 7.39 -16.12 17.02
N LYS A 126 8.02 -17.29 17.14
CA LYS A 126 8.99 -17.63 18.19
C LYS A 126 10.24 -16.71 18.23
N ASN A 127 10.56 -16.03 17.13
CA ASN A 127 11.73 -15.14 17.06
C ASN A 127 11.51 -13.80 17.77
N CYS A 128 10.30 -13.52 18.26
CA CYS A 128 10.00 -12.29 18.98
C CYS A 128 10.69 -12.25 20.33
N ASP A 129 11.53 -11.25 20.56
CA ASP A 129 12.25 -11.00 21.81
C ASP A 129 11.58 -10.00 22.76
N GLY A 130 10.39 -9.47 22.37
CA GLY A 130 9.65 -8.51 23.18
C GLY A 130 10.16 -7.07 23.13
N CYS A 131 11.01 -6.70 22.18
CA CYS A 131 11.65 -5.36 22.11
C CYS A 131 10.69 -4.17 21.99
N SER A 132 9.39 -4.39 21.79
CA SER A 132 8.33 -3.38 21.70
C SER A 132 8.46 -2.37 20.55
N LEU A 133 9.38 -2.56 19.61
CA LEU A 133 9.60 -1.64 18.49
C LEU A 133 8.36 -1.54 17.58
N CYS A 134 7.64 -2.65 17.40
CA CYS A 134 6.38 -2.69 16.64
C CYS A 134 5.30 -1.78 17.24
N SER A 135 5.18 -1.76 18.57
CA SER A 135 4.23 -0.89 19.29
C SER A 135 4.65 0.58 19.17
N LYS A 136 5.93 0.88 19.40
CA LYS A 136 6.46 2.25 19.30
C LYS A 136 6.32 2.85 17.90
N ASN A 137 6.48 2.03 16.86
CA ASN A 137 6.38 2.46 15.46
C ASN A 137 4.94 2.47 14.91
N CYS A 138 3.94 2.06 15.67
CA CYS A 138 2.58 1.99 15.20
C CYS A 138 1.95 3.39 15.08
N PRO A 139 1.61 3.88 13.87
CA PRO A 139 1.14 5.25 13.67
C PRO A 139 -0.23 5.52 14.30
N VAL A 140 -1.02 4.46 14.56
CA VAL A 140 -2.36 4.54 15.15
C VAL A 140 -2.45 3.91 16.54
N ASN A 141 -1.30 3.61 17.17
CA ASN A 141 -1.22 3.01 18.51
C ASN A 141 -2.09 1.73 18.65
N ALA A 142 -2.14 0.92 17.60
CA ALA A 142 -2.97 -0.28 17.55
C ALA A 142 -2.31 -1.52 18.18
N ILE A 143 -1.09 -1.43 18.71
CA ILE A 143 -0.36 -2.58 19.22
C ILE A 143 -0.10 -2.41 20.72
N ASN A 144 -0.65 -3.32 21.51
CA ASN A 144 -0.35 -3.46 22.93
C ASN A 144 0.62 -4.62 23.15
N MET A 145 1.60 -4.43 24.02
CA MET A 145 2.49 -5.51 24.45
C MET A 145 1.85 -6.22 25.64
N LYS A 146 1.79 -7.57 25.62
CA LYS A 146 1.22 -8.40 26.68
C LYS A 146 2.22 -9.46 27.14
N GLY A 147 2.26 -9.74 28.44
CA GLY A 147 3.16 -10.70 29.10
C GLY A 147 4.29 -10.01 29.85
N ASP A 148 4.79 -10.64 30.93
CA ASP A 148 5.75 -10.00 31.86
C ASP A 148 7.19 -10.20 31.45
N LYS A 149 7.60 -11.46 31.18
CA LYS A 149 9.03 -11.78 30.89
C LYS A 149 9.42 -11.46 29.45
N THR A 150 8.58 -11.85 28.49
CA THR A 150 8.81 -11.61 27.06
C THR A 150 7.51 -11.10 26.46
N PRO A 151 7.26 -9.78 26.54
CA PRO A 151 6.00 -9.23 26.09
C PRO A 151 5.78 -9.46 24.60
N ARG A 152 4.57 -9.89 24.25
CA ARG A 152 4.16 -10.18 22.87
C ARG A 152 3.21 -9.13 22.36
N PRO A 153 3.31 -8.71 21.08
CA PRO A 153 2.38 -7.76 20.49
C PRO A 153 1.00 -8.36 20.31
N PHE A 154 0.00 -7.57 20.64
CA PHE A 154 -1.42 -7.86 20.44
C PHE A 154 -2.04 -6.69 19.68
N TRP A 155 -2.65 -6.97 18.52
CA TRP A 155 -3.25 -5.94 17.64
C TRP A 155 -4.70 -5.65 18.03
N LYS A 156 -5.00 -4.37 18.18
CA LYS A 156 -6.37 -3.86 18.40
C LYS A 156 -7.13 -3.72 17.09
N TYR A 157 -8.44 -3.49 17.17
CA TYR A 157 -9.33 -3.36 15.99
C TYR A 157 -9.07 -2.09 15.16
N ASN A 158 -8.42 -1.08 15.70
CA ASN A 158 -8.04 0.14 14.98
C ASN A 158 -6.76 -0.01 14.15
N CYS A 159 -6.27 -1.21 13.92
CA CYS A 159 -5.11 -1.45 13.07
C CYS A 159 -5.46 -1.18 11.60
N GLU A 160 -4.67 -0.37 10.94
CA GLU A 160 -4.84 0.00 9.52
C GLU A 160 -4.11 -0.96 8.54
N SER A 161 -3.63 -2.10 9.02
CA SER A 161 -2.90 -3.12 8.22
C SER A 161 -1.78 -2.56 7.33
N CYS A 162 -1.11 -1.50 7.80
CA CYS A 162 -0.08 -0.78 7.04
C CYS A 162 1.27 -1.52 6.93
N MET A 163 1.42 -2.69 7.54
CA MET A 163 2.62 -3.55 7.57
C MET A 163 3.88 -2.91 8.19
N ARG A 164 3.80 -1.69 8.72
CA ARG A 164 4.96 -1.00 9.28
C ARG A 164 5.63 -1.77 10.41
N CYS A 165 4.84 -2.39 11.28
CA CYS A 165 5.36 -3.22 12.37
C CYS A 165 6.16 -4.43 11.86
N ALA A 166 5.74 -5.05 10.76
CA ALA A 166 6.47 -6.15 10.13
C ALA A 166 7.73 -5.66 9.44
N ALA A 167 7.64 -4.59 8.63
CA ALA A 167 8.77 -4.04 7.88
C ALA A 167 9.94 -3.58 8.77
N PHE A 168 9.64 -3.06 9.96
CA PHE A 168 10.67 -2.58 10.91
C PHE A 168 11.00 -3.57 12.02
N CYS A 169 10.52 -4.82 11.95
CA CYS A 169 10.87 -5.82 12.96
C CYS A 169 12.29 -6.37 12.73
N PRO A 170 13.25 -6.11 13.65
CA PRO A 170 14.62 -6.55 13.47
C PRO A 170 14.78 -8.08 13.53
N LYS A 171 13.83 -8.75 14.19
CA LYS A 171 13.78 -10.22 14.31
C LYS A 171 12.92 -10.88 13.26
N LYS A 172 12.34 -10.10 12.33
CA LYS A 172 11.40 -10.62 11.31
C LYS A 172 10.33 -11.54 11.90
N ALA A 173 9.83 -11.16 13.09
CA ALA A 173 8.99 -12.01 13.92
C ALA A 173 7.49 -11.78 13.72
N ILE A 174 7.08 -10.76 12.95
CA ILE A 174 5.67 -10.41 12.78
C ILE A 174 5.15 -11.01 11.48
N GLU A 175 4.12 -11.80 11.62
CA GLU A 175 3.45 -12.51 10.53
C GLU A 175 1.96 -12.13 10.47
N ALA A 176 1.36 -12.31 9.30
CA ALA A 176 -0.08 -12.17 9.09
C ALA A 176 -0.65 -13.53 8.68
N GLY A 177 -1.56 -14.08 9.48
CA GLY A 177 -2.11 -15.42 9.25
C GLY A 177 -2.85 -15.61 7.93
N HIS A 178 -3.31 -14.51 7.31
CA HIS A 178 -3.91 -14.54 5.98
C HIS A 178 -2.89 -14.67 4.83
N SER A 179 -1.62 -14.58 5.10
CA SER A 179 -0.55 -14.74 4.08
C SER A 179 -0.20 -16.20 3.78
N TRP A 180 -0.85 -17.17 4.42
CA TRP A 180 -0.63 -18.62 4.22
C TRP A 180 0.84 -19.05 4.29
N GLY A 181 1.62 -18.40 5.14
CA GLY A 181 3.06 -18.67 5.26
C GLY A 181 3.89 -18.16 4.09
N ILE A 182 3.33 -17.34 3.19
CA ILE A 182 4.02 -16.75 2.04
C ILE A 182 4.86 -15.52 2.43
N ILE A 183 4.93 -15.15 3.70
CA ILE A 183 5.98 -14.22 4.14
C ILE A 183 7.30 -15.01 4.13
N LEU A 184 7.86 -15.14 2.94
CA LEU A 184 9.22 -15.60 2.75
C LEU A 184 10.14 -14.42 3.12
N TRP A 185 10.67 -14.52 4.31
CA TRP A 185 11.76 -13.66 4.76
C TRP A 185 13.06 -14.12 4.13
#